data_1f0777ceb464b3517bc27c3fe35f7309
#
_entry.id   1f0777ceb464b3517bc27c3fe35f7309
#
_cell.length_a   1.000
_cell.length_b   1.000
_cell.length_c   1.000
_cell.angle_alpha   90.00
_cell.angle_beta   90.00
_cell.angle_gamma   90.00
#
_symmetry.space_group_name_H-M   'P 1'
#
loop_
_entity.id
_entity.type
_entity.pdbx_description
1 polymer ?
#
loop_
_entity_poly.entity_id
_entity_poly.type
_entity_poly.pdbx_seq_one_letter_code
_entity_poly.pdbx_strand_id
1 'polypeptide(L)'
;MANNSMRRQGGRIMAALAAASLLAPAHSSATESDGYPVAPPCDSACLESFVNRYMAALVVRDPSRLPWAAKVRFSENNVMLRVGDGAWNVVNGKRPIDLVFTDPETGQAGYLGVVEERGAPAFYAMRLKVTDGKISEVETLINVPDPKVPPSPAAGDPTAYEHYPVMTQVLPPEKRTPRRRMIDLANGYFSTLQLNDGKLFTVFSDDCRRQENGFETTANPKFDRPEGKLHCGDQFKLGNFIFDSAVRDRDYPLVDEAHGLVLARAYIDHNAAADMVRLANGTPMKSYIKTPGSLSMLELFHITAGKIDRVEVVHIDVPYAMPSVWRRDAD
;
A
#
# COMPACT_ATOMS: atom_id res chain seq x y z
N MET A 1 42.83 62.56 23.86
CA MET A 1 44.11 62.56 24.57
C MET A 1 44.89 61.39 23.96
N ALA A 2 45.76 61.68 23.01
CA ALA A 2 47.20 61.83 23.16
C ALA A 2 47.84 60.53 23.62
N ASN A 3 48.82 59.91 23.05
CA ASN A 3 49.83 60.34 22.10
C ASN A 3 50.76 59.16 21.76
N ASN A 4 51.26 59.16 20.55
CA ASN A 4 52.66 58.99 20.13
C ASN A 4 53.41 57.67 20.37
N SER A 5 53.87 57.10 19.35
CA SER A 5 54.98 57.24 18.43
C SER A 5 56.27 56.57 18.91
N MET A 6 56.89 55.78 18.10
CA MET A 6 58.17 55.99 17.43
C MET A 6 58.79 54.72 16.84
N ARG A 7 59.00 54.84 15.57
CA ARG A 7 60.10 54.35 14.73
C ARG A 7 61.37 53.81 15.42
N ARG A 8 61.93 52.76 14.86
CA ARG A 8 63.33 52.78 14.39
C ARG A 8 63.57 51.71 13.31
N GLN A 9 64.33 52.17 12.32
CA GLN A 9 64.89 51.45 11.17
C GLN A 9 66.17 50.69 11.51
N GLY A 10 66.53 49.76 10.67
CA GLY A 10 67.84 49.19 10.47
C GLY A 10 67.80 47.74 10.17
N GLY A 11 68.13 47.28 9.03
CA GLY A 11 69.34 47.26 8.36
C GLY A 11 69.49 45.92 7.64
N ARG A 12 69.77 45.92 6.39
CA ARG A 12 70.01 44.81 5.45
C ARG A 12 71.03 43.77 5.94
N ILE A 13 70.82 42.47 5.58
CA ILE A 13 71.86 41.64 4.96
C ILE A 13 71.16 40.55 4.15
N MET A 14 71.47 40.41 2.86
CA MET A 14 71.14 39.31 1.96
C MET A 14 72.05 38.11 2.24
N ALA A 15 71.43 36.94 2.37
CA ALA A 15 72.15 35.67 2.18
C ALA A 15 71.23 34.73 1.36
N ALA A 16 71.65 34.50 0.12
CA ALA A 16 71.03 33.55 -0.75
C ALA A 16 71.45 32.11 -0.37
N LEU A 17 70.52 31.30 0.00
CA LEU A 17 70.70 29.86 0.14
C LEU A 17 69.83 29.15 -0.85
N ALA A 18 70.47 28.46 -1.80
CA ALA A 18 69.82 27.54 -2.74
C ALA A 18 69.29 26.32 -2.00
N ALA A 19 68.01 26.10 -1.98
CA ALA A 19 67.40 24.88 -1.51
C ALA A 19 67.09 23.99 -2.69
N ALA A 20 67.81 22.85 -2.76
CA ALA A 20 67.53 21.80 -3.68
C ALA A 20 66.22 21.06 -3.25
N SER A 21 65.24 21.13 -4.12
CA SER A 21 63.97 20.45 -3.95
C SER A 21 64.13 18.96 -4.30
N LEU A 22 64.13 18.10 -3.32
CA LEU A 22 63.97 16.65 -3.45
C LEU A 22 62.50 16.35 -3.67
N LEU A 23 62.12 16.06 -4.89
CA LEU A 23 60.82 15.49 -5.24
C LEU A 23 60.77 14.01 -4.75
N ALA A 24 60.05 13.78 -3.65
CA ALA A 24 59.69 12.45 -3.23
C ALA A 24 58.48 11.97 -4.08
N PRO A 25 58.47 10.74 -4.60
CA PRO A 25 57.29 10.24 -5.28
C PRO A 25 56.14 10.05 -4.26
N ALA A 26 55.00 10.69 -4.54
CA ALA A 26 53.78 10.46 -3.80
C ALA A 26 53.28 9.04 -4.10
N HIS A 27 53.41 8.12 -3.18
CA HIS A 27 52.72 6.83 -3.23
C HIS A 27 51.25 7.12 -2.98
N SER A 28 50.46 7.12 -4.07
CA SER A 28 49.01 7.04 -4.01
C SER A 28 48.67 5.67 -3.49
N SER A 29 48.38 5.55 -2.19
CA SER A 29 47.72 4.36 -1.65
C SER A 29 46.26 4.42 -2.12
N ALA A 30 45.97 3.74 -3.25
CA ALA A 30 44.62 3.36 -3.60
C ALA A 30 44.16 2.38 -2.51
N THR A 31 43.31 2.86 -1.60
CA THR A 31 42.50 1.97 -0.77
C THR A 31 41.57 1.23 -1.74
N GLU A 32 41.95 0.00 -2.12
CA GLU A 32 40.99 -0.97 -2.63
C GLU A 32 39.93 -1.13 -1.49
N SER A 33 38.75 -0.54 -1.70
CA SER A 33 37.57 -0.96 -0.97
C SER A 33 37.29 -2.39 -1.41
N ASP A 34 37.45 -3.35 -0.51
CA ASP A 34 36.92 -4.71 -0.65
C ASP A 34 35.40 -4.60 -0.78
N GLY A 35 34.94 -4.15 -1.96
CA GLY A 35 33.56 -4.10 -2.35
C GLY A 35 33.09 -5.55 -2.57
N TYR A 36 32.50 -6.15 -1.56
CA TYR A 36 31.57 -7.24 -1.83
C TYR A 36 30.57 -6.73 -2.87
N PRO A 37 30.34 -7.49 -3.95
CA PRO A 37 29.37 -7.08 -4.95
C PRO A 37 28.03 -6.91 -4.25
N VAL A 38 27.59 -5.66 -4.11
CA VAL A 38 26.22 -5.36 -3.65
C VAL A 38 25.30 -6.01 -4.69
N ALA A 39 24.48 -6.97 -4.25
CA ALA A 39 23.52 -7.59 -5.15
C ALA A 39 22.69 -6.48 -5.78
N PRO A 40 22.43 -6.55 -7.10
CA PRO A 40 21.62 -5.54 -7.75
C PRO A 40 20.26 -5.43 -7.04
N PRO A 41 19.71 -4.22 -6.91
CA PRO A 41 18.39 -4.06 -6.30
C PRO A 41 17.37 -4.92 -7.04
N CYS A 42 16.44 -5.53 -6.30
CA CYS A 42 15.41 -6.39 -6.87
C CYS A 42 14.45 -5.52 -7.69
N ASP A 43 14.55 -5.61 -9.02
CA ASP A 43 13.68 -4.91 -9.96
C ASP A 43 12.25 -5.50 -9.98
N SER A 44 11.36 -4.95 -10.80
CA SER A 44 9.98 -5.41 -10.91
C SER A 44 9.87 -6.90 -11.24
N ALA A 45 10.66 -7.41 -12.19
CA ALA A 45 10.63 -8.82 -12.57
C ALA A 45 11.12 -9.74 -11.43
N CYS A 46 12.14 -9.30 -10.70
CA CYS A 46 12.62 -9.97 -9.49
C CYS A 46 11.52 -10.02 -8.43
N LEU A 47 10.87 -8.89 -8.12
CA LEU A 47 9.78 -8.81 -7.12
C LEU A 47 8.58 -9.66 -7.52
N GLU A 48 8.18 -9.63 -8.79
CA GLU A 48 7.12 -10.49 -9.34
C GLU A 48 7.45 -11.98 -9.16
N SER A 49 8.72 -12.36 -9.41
CA SER A 49 9.18 -13.73 -9.15
C SER A 49 9.02 -14.15 -7.69
N PHE A 50 9.25 -13.23 -6.73
CA PHE A 50 9.01 -13.51 -5.31
C PHE A 50 7.53 -13.77 -5.01
N VAL A 51 6.62 -12.96 -5.57
CA VAL A 51 5.17 -13.16 -5.42
C VAL A 51 4.76 -14.51 -6.00
N ASN A 52 5.17 -14.81 -7.24
CA ASN A 52 4.81 -16.06 -7.90
C ASN A 52 5.34 -17.29 -7.15
N ARG A 53 6.57 -17.22 -6.63
CA ARG A 53 7.14 -18.29 -5.77
C ARG A 53 6.39 -18.41 -4.45
N TYR A 54 6.00 -17.30 -3.83
CA TYR A 54 5.23 -17.30 -2.59
C TYR A 54 3.89 -17.99 -2.82
N MET A 55 3.13 -17.60 -3.83
CA MET A 55 1.84 -18.20 -4.14
C MET A 55 1.96 -19.69 -4.49
N ALA A 56 2.99 -20.09 -5.24
CA ALA A 56 3.24 -21.49 -5.54
C ALA A 56 3.58 -22.31 -4.30
N ALA A 57 4.38 -21.76 -3.38
CA ALA A 57 4.73 -22.40 -2.11
C ALA A 57 3.53 -22.51 -1.17
N LEU A 58 2.68 -21.47 -1.12
CA LEU A 58 1.45 -21.43 -0.32
C LEU A 58 0.48 -22.55 -0.72
N VAL A 59 0.22 -22.72 -2.02
CA VAL A 59 -0.69 -23.75 -2.55
C VAL A 59 -0.22 -25.16 -2.18
N VAL A 60 1.09 -25.41 -2.15
CA VAL A 60 1.63 -26.71 -1.72
C VAL A 60 1.93 -26.78 -0.22
N ARG A 61 1.64 -25.69 0.51
CA ARG A 61 1.80 -25.57 1.97
C ARG A 61 3.21 -25.85 2.46
N ASP A 62 4.20 -25.37 1.70
CA ASP A 62 5.61 -25.59 2.00
C ASP A 62 6.40 -24.26 2.03
N PRO A 63 6.43 -23.58 3.18
CA PRO A 63 7.16 -22.32 3.33
C PRO A 63 8.67 -22.49 3.20
N SER A 64 9.23 -23.71 3.34
CA SER A 64 10.68 -23.94 3.22
C SER A 64 11.23 -23.66 1.82
N ARG A 65 10.35 -23.57 0.82
CA ARG A 65 10.73 -23.23 -0.58
C ARG A 65 11.11 -21.77 -0.79
N LEU A 66 10.96 -20.93 0.23
CA LEU A 66 11.15 -19.48 0.13
C LEU A 66 12.37 -19.00 0.90
N PRO A 67 13.09 -18.00 0.38
CA PRO A 67 14.23 -17.40 1.05
C PRO A 67 13.77 -16.38 2.09
N TRP A 68 13.52 -16.84 3.30
CA TRP A 68 13.14 -15.98 4.42
C TRP A 68 14.33 -15.26 5.02
N ALA A 69 14.13 -13.99 5.43
CA ALA A 69 15.08 -13.28 6.27
C ALA A 69 15.20 -13.93 7.66
N ALA A 70 16.29 -13.69 8.38
CA ALA A 70 16.47 -14.21 9.74
C ALA A 70 15.40 -13.73 10.72
N LYS A 71 14.87 -12.51 10.49
CA LYS A 71 13.71 -11.97 11.20
C LYS A 71 12.66 -11.61 10.17
N VAL A 72 11.47 -12.18 10.29
CA VAL A 72 10.34 -11.95 9.40
C VAL A 72 9.19 -11.39 10.23
N ARG A 73 8.57 -10.31 9.74
CA ARG A 73 7.27 -9.87 10.23
C ARG A 73 6.20 -10.47 9.33
N PHE A 74 5.43 -11.40 9.85
CA PHE A 74 4.35 -12.07 9.13
C PHE A 74 3.03 -11.85 9.86
N SER A 75 2.03 -11.32 9.15
CA SER A 75 0.68 -11.17 9.68
C SER A 75 -0.36 -11.69 8.72
N GLU A 76 -1.44 -12.22 9.28
CA GLU A 76 -2.66 -12.58 8.58
C GLU A 76 -3.85 -12.04 9.34
N ASN A 77 -4.78 -11.39 8.64
CA ASN A 77 -6.00 -10.84 9.21
C ASN A 77 -5.74 -9.98 10.47
N ASN A 78 -4.72 -9.12 10.38
CA ASN A 78 -4.26 -8.25 11.47
C ASN A 78 -3.81 -8.99 12.73
N VAL A 79 -3.29 -10.21 12.61
CA VAL A 79 -2.67 -10.96 13.70
C VAL A 79 -1.25 -11.34 13.30
N MET A 80 -0.26 -11.02 14.17
CA MET A 80 1.12 -11.49 13.97
C MET A 80 1.19 -12.99 14.17
N LEU A 81 1.68 -13.71 13.16
CA LEU A 81 1.79 -15.16 13.13
C LEU A 81 3.24 -15.58 12.88
N ARG A 82 3.50 -16.88 13.04
CA ARG A 82 4.73 -17.49 12.55
C ARG A 82 4.57 -17.84 11.08
N VAL A 83 5.64 -17.76 10.32
CA VAL A 83 5.66 -18.29 8.96
C VAL A 83 5.30 -19.78 8.98
N GLY A 84 4.32 -20.15 8.17
CA GLY A 84 3.78 -21.51 8.13
C GLY A 84 2.47 -21.71 8.92
N ASP A 85 2.03 -20.71 9.67
CA ASP A 85 0.71 -20.70 10.32
C ASP A 85 -0.37 -20.08 9.41
N GLY A 86 -1.63 -20.13 9.87
CA GLY A 86 -2.79 -19.52 9.19
C GLY A 86 -3.06 -20.18 7.83
N ALA A 87 -3.13 -19.38 6.78
CA ALA A 87 -3.40 -19.80 5.40
C ALA A 87 -2.49 -20.94 4.91
N TRP A 88 -1.26 -21.00 5.39
CA TRP A 88 -0.31 -22.08 5.08
C TRP A 88 -0.82 -23.48 5.45
N ASN A 89 -1.77 -23.58 6.38
CA ASN A 89 -2.34 -24.87 6.79
C ASN A 89 -3.57 -25.27 5.98
N VAL A 90 -4.20 -24.32 5.27
CA VAL A 90 -5.54 -24.55 4.69
C VAL A 90 -5.63 -24.28 3.20
N VAL A 91 -4.82 -23.36 2.66
CA VAL A 91 -4.81 -23.05 1.23
C VAL A 91 -4.26 -24.24 0.46
N ASN A 92 -4.99 -24.66 -0.56
CA ASN A 92 -4.65 -25.81 -1.40
C ASN A 92 -4.90 -25.56 -2.90
N GLY A 93 -5.24 -24.32 -3.28
CA GLY A 93 -5.45 -23.91 -4.65
C GLY A 93 -5.48 -22.39 -4.78
N LYS A 94 -5.44 -21.91 -6.02
CA LYS A 94 -5.73 -20.54 -6.40
C LYS A 94 -6.42 -20.50 -7.75
N ARG A 95 -7.20 -19.46 -7.99
CA ARG A 95 -7.81 -19.23 -9.30
C ARG A 95 -6.84 -18.45 -10.21
N PRO A 96 -6.98 -18.54 -11.54
CA PRO A 96 -6.15 -17.79 -12.49
C PRO A 96 -6.61 -16.32 -12.59
N ILE A 97 -6.81 -15.68 -11.45
CA ILE A 97 -7.24 -14.28 -11.32
C ILE A 97 -6.19 -13.61 -10.44
N ASP A 98 -5.02 -13.38 -11.03
CA ASP A 98 -3.86 -12.86 -10.33
C ASP A 98 -3.60 -11.43 -10.78
N LEU A 99 -3.60 -10.49 -9.85
CA LEU A 99 -3.08 -9.15 -10.04
C LEU A 99 -1.82 -9.00 -9.20
N VAL A 100 -0.67 -8.91 -9.86
CA VAL A 100 0.64 -8.68 -9.24
C VAL A 100 1.09 -7.28 -9.58
N PHE A 101 1.59 -6.54 -8.60
CA PHE A 101 2.11 -5.19 -8.75
C PHE A 101 3.34 -4.99 -7.87
N THR A 102 4.25 -4.11 -8.28
CA THR A 102 5.60 -4.06 -7.72
C THR A 102 6.07 -2.64 -7.50
N ASP A 103 6.88 -2.45 -6.46
CA ASP A 103 7.53 -1.19 -6.11
C ASP A 103 9.03 -1.44 -5.86
N PRO A 104 9.85 -1.40 -6.90
CA PRO A 104 11.29 -1.59 -6.77
C PRO A 104 11.98 -0.55 -5.87
N GLU A 105 11.43 0.66 -5.77
CA GLU A 105 12.00 1.72 -4.93
C GLU A 105 12.00 1.34 -3.46
N THR A 106 10.95 0.64 -3.00
CA THR A 106 10.82 0.21 -1.60
C THR A 106 11.08 -1.27 -1.40
N GLY A 107 11.32 -2.03 -2.49
CA GLY A 107 11.52 -3.47 -2.45
C GLY A 107 10.24 -4.23 -2.09
N GLN A 108 9.06 -3.69 -2.41
CA GLN A 108 7.78 -4.27 -2.08
C GLN A 108 7.03 -4.78 -3.31
N ALA A 109 6.23 -5.82 -3.10
CA ALA A 109 5.31 -6.35 -4.08
C ALA A 109 3.97 -6.69 -3.45
N GLY A 110 2.92 -6.62 -4.26
CA GLY A 110 1.57 -6.93 -3.86
C GLY A 110 0.91 -7.97 -4.75
N TYR A 111 -0.13 -8.57 -4.20
CA TYR A 111 -0.97 -9.54 -4.88
C TYR A 111 -2.42 -9.35 -4.45
N LEU A 112 -3.32 -9.32 -5.42
CA LEU A 112 -4.75 -9.48 -5.21
C LEU A 112 -5.24 -10.66 -6.06
N GLY A 113 -6.14 -11.47 -5.51
CA GLY A 113 -6.71 -12.60 -6.24
C GLY A 113 -7.61 -13.47 -5.39
N VAL A 114 -7.80 -14.71 -5.82
CA VAL A 114 -8.62 -15.70 -5.13
C VAL A 114 -7.82 -16.96 -4.87
N VAL A 115 -7.78 -17.38 -3.61
CA VAL A 115 -7.24 -18.68 -3.19
C VAL A 115 -8.36 -19.66 -2.84
N GLU A 116 -8.04 -20.93 -2.67
CA GLU A 116 -8.97 -21.95 -2.23
C GLU A 116 -8.53 -22.51 -0.88
N GLU A 117 -9.31 -22.28 0.14
CA GLU A 117 -9.16 -22.88 1.47
C GLU A 117 -9.96 -24.18 1.56
N ARG A 118 -9.26 -25.31 1.44
CA ARG A 118 -9.90 -26.65 1.43
C ARG A 118 -11.05 -26.76 0.43
N GLY A 119 -10.92 -26.07 -0.72
CA GLY A 119 -11.90 -26.04 -1.78
C GLY A 119 -12.96 -24.93 -1.66
N ALA A 120 -12.95 -24.12 -0.60
CA ALA A 120 -13.77 -22.92 -0.51
C ALA A 120 -13.00 -21.71 -1.07
N PRO A 121 -13.55 -20.97 -2.03
CA PRO A 121 -12.88 -19.80 -2.60
C PRO A 121 -12.88 -18.63 -1.61
N ALA A 122 -11.75 -17.94 -1.51
CA ALA A 122 -11.53 -16.81 -0.62
C ALA A 122 -10.81 -15.67 -1.34
N PHE A 123 -11.23 -14.44 -1.10
CA PHE A 123 -10.46 -13.27 -1.52
C PHE A 123 -9.14 -13.22 -0.76
N TYR A 124 -8.08 -12.93 -1.48
CA TYR A 124 -6.74 -12.89 -0.91
C TYR A 124 -6.01 -11.62 -1.35
N ALA A 125 -5.60 -10.82 -0.40
CA ALA A 125 -4.70 -9.70 -0.62
C ALA A 125 -3.40 -9.93 0.14
N MET A 126 -2.28 -9.61 -0.50
CA MET A 126 -0.96 -9.75 0.10
C MET A 126 -0.07 -8.57 -0.26
N ARG A 127 0.72 -8.15 0.71
CA ARG A 127 1.92 -7.33 0.54
C ARG A 127 3.12 -8.12 1.05
N LEU A 128 4.20 -8.16 0.29
CA LEU A 128 5.48 -8.68 0.77
C LEU A 128 6.60 -7.66 0.55
N LYS A 129 7.65 -7.74 1.38
CA LYS A 129 8.86 -6.95 1.24
C LYS A 129 10.07 -7.86 1.09
N VAL A 130 10.89 -7.53 0.11
CA VAL A 130 12.18 -8.18 -0.15
C VAL A 130 13.31 -7.27 0.31
N THR A 131 14.18 -7.78 1.15
CA THR A 131 15.40 -7.10 1.62
C THR A 131 16.57 -8.06 1.44
N ASP A 132 17.61 -7.61 0.76
CA ASP A 132 18.81 -8.43 0.46
C ASP A 132 18.48 -9.81 -0.13
N GLY A 133 17.54 -9.84 -1.09
CA GLY A 133 17.11 -11.07 -1.77
C GLY A 133 16.33 -12.05 -0.88
N LYS A 134 15.78 -11.59 0.24
CA LYS A 134 15.01 -12.41 1.19
C LYS A 134 13.69 -11.72 1.57
N ILE A 135 12.67 -12.52 1.82
CA ILE A 135 11.37 -12.03 2.31
C ILE A 135 11.51 -11.63 3.77
N SER A 136 11.35 -10.35 4.05
CA SER A 136 11.47 -9.76 5.41
C SER A 136 10.13 -9.39 6.03
N GLU A 137 9.12 -9.10 5.20
CA GLU A 137 7.77 -8.79 5.67
C GLU A 137 6.73 -9.46 4.77
N VAL A 138 5.65 -9.94 5.38
CA VAL A 138 4.44 -10.38 4.68
C VAL A 138 3.22 -9.95 5.48
N GLU A 139 2.28 -9.34 4.81
CA GLU A 139 0.98 -8.97 5.35
C GLU A 139 -0.10 -9.53 4.44
N THR A 140 -1.04 -10.27 4.99
CA THR A 140 -2.12 -10.90 4.23
C THR A 140 -3.48 -10.60 4.83
N LEU A 141 -4.46 -10.43 3.96
CA LEU A 141 -5.88 -10.47 4.31
C LEU A 141 -6.56 -11.57 3.52
N ILE A 142 -7.31 -12.39 4.22
CA ILE A 142 -8.15 -13.45 3.66
C ILE A 142 -9.59 -13.21 4.08
N ASN A 143 -10.48 -13.08 3.10
CA ASN A 143 -11.91 -13.00 3.32
C ASN A 143 -12.58 -14.23 2.69
N VAL A 144 -13.17 -15.07 3.53
CA VAL A 144 -13.92 -16.27 3.14
C VAL A 144 -15.42 -15.95 3.29
N PRO A 145 -16.12 -15.59 2.21
CA PRO A 145 -17.55 -15.32 2.29
C PRO A 145 -18.36 -16.55 2.68
N ASP A 146 -19.38 -16.36 3.52
CA ASP A 146 -20.37 -17.41 3.75
C ASP A 146 -21.24 -17.57 2.50
N PRO A 147 -21.24 -18.73 1.83
CA PRO A 147 -22.02 -18.93 0.60
C PRO A 147 -23.54 -18.86 0.81
N LYS A 148 -24.01 -18.85 2.07
CA LYS A 148 -25.43 -18.67 2.40
C LYS A 148 -25.85 -17.20 2.48
N VAL A 149 -24.88 -16.28 2.52
CA VAL A 149 -25.14 -14.83 2.54
C VAL A 149 -25.11 -14.29 1.12
N PRO A 150 -26.15 -13.56 0.67
CA PRO A 150 -26.15 -12.93 -0.64
C PRO A 150 -24.94 -12.00 -0.82
N PRO A 151 -24.37 -11.91 -2.03
CA PRO A 151 -23.27 -11.01 -2.32
C PRO A 151 -23.55 -9.57 -1.89
N SER A 152 -22.62 -8.97 -1.19
CA SER A 152 -22.67 -7.61 -0.65
C SER A 152 -21.23 -7.06 -0.54
N PRO A 153 -21.02 -5.80 -0.21
CA PRO A 153 -19.67 -5.28 0.02
C PRO A 153 -18.88 -6.09 1.07
N ALA A 154 -19.54 -6.60 2.09
CA ALA A 154 -18.89 -7.43 3.11
C ALA A 154 -18.69 -8.88 2.66
N ALA A 155 -19.53 -9.40 1.79
CA ALA A 155 -19.60 -10.81 1.39
C ALA A 155 -19.79 -10.94 -0.12
N GLY A 156 -18.81 -10.54 -0.89
CA GLY A 156 -18.81 -10.70 -2.36
C GLY A 156 -18.71 -12.17 -2.79
N ASP A 157 -18.78 -12.39 -4.09
CA ASP A 157 -18.66 -13.73 -4.68
C ASP A 157 -17.24 -13.92 -5.28
N PRO A 158 -16.35 -14.66 -4.62
CA PRO A 158 -15.01 -14.90 -5.17
C PRO A 158 -15.04 -15.73 -6.47
N THR A 159 -16.15 -16.42 -6.76
CA THR A 159 -16.25 -17.22 -7.99
C THR A 159 -16.54 -16.38 -9.22
N ALA A 160 -17.10 -15.20 -9.04
CA ALA A 160 -17.40 -14.22 -10.07
C ALA A 160 -16.45 -13.00 -10.08
N TYR A 161 -15.43 -13.02 -9.20
CA TYR A 161 -14.48 -11.93 -9.11
C TYR A 161 -13.62 -11.80 -10.35
N GLU A 162 -13.51 -10.59 -10.86
CA GLU A 162 -12.60 -10.20 -11.94
C GLU A 162 -11.97 -8.84 -11.60
N HIS A 163 -10.71 -8.67 -11.95
CA HIS A 163 -10.05 -7.37 -11.88
C HIS A 163 -10.54 -6.44 -13.00
N TYR A 164 -10.55 -5.14 -12.72
CA TYR A 164 -10.72 -4.18 -13.81
C TYR A 164 -9.56 -4.31 -14.80
N PRO A 165 -9.83 -4.40 -16.11
CA PRO A 165 -8.77 -4.64 -17.11
C PRO A 165 -7.66 -3.59 -17.10
N VAL A 166 -7.93 -2.37 -16.65
CA VAL A 166 -6.92 -1.29 -16.57
C VAL A 166 -5.86 -1.53 -15.49
N MET A 167 -6.16 -2.35 -14.47
CA MET A 167 -5.22 -2.63 -13.37
C MET A 167 -3.96 -3.36 -13.81
N THR A 168 -4.00 -4.06 -14.94
CA THR A 168 -2.85 -4.81 -15.49
C THR A 168 -2.15 -4.07 -16.63
N GLN A 169 -2.58 -2.88 -16.97
CA GLN A 169 -2.05 -2.14 -18.12
C GLN A 169 -0.92 -1.20 -17.70
N VAL A 170 0.21 -1.29 -18.39
CA VAL A 170 1.27 -0.29 -18.25
C VAL A 170 0.81 1.04 -18.83
N LEU A 171 0.81 2.08 -17.99
CA LEU A 171 0.43 3.42 -18.41
C LEU A 171 1.50 4.04 -19.34
N PRO A 172 1.08 4.68 -20.43
CA PRO A 172 1.98 5.49 -21.23
C PRO A 172 2.52 6.66 -20.38
N PRO A 173 3.76 7.10 -20.61
CA PRO A 173 4.46 8.06 -19.73
C PRO A 173 3.66 9.34 -19.44
N GLU A 174 2.92 9.85 -20.41
CA GLU A 174 2.13 11.08 -20.31
C GLU A 174 0.88 10.95 -19.44
N LYS A 175 0.48 9.71 -19.13
CA LYS A 175 -0.65 9.41 -18.23
C LYS A 175 -0.22 9.01 -16.82
N ARG A 176 1.08 8.81 -16.60
CA ARG A 176 1.61 8.48 -15.28
C ARG A 176 1.49 9.66 -14.35
N THR A 177 1.21 9.36 -13.10
CA THR A 177 1.13 10.35 -12.02
C THR A 177 2.34 10.13 -11.11
N PRO A 178 3.08 11.19 -10.73
CA PRO A 178 4.24 11.05 -9.84
C PRO A 178 3.84 10.42 -8.49
N ARG A 179 4.70 9.56 -7.95
CA ARG A 179 4.53 8.80 -6.70
C ARG A 179 3.88 9.61 -5.57
N ARG A 180 4.45 10.75 -5.24
CA ARG A 180 3.93 11.59 -4.17
C ARG A 180 2.47 12.00 -4.41
N ARG A 181 2.16 12.39 -5.65
CA ARG A 181 0.80 12.79 -6.01
C ARG A 181 -0.17 11.62 -5.95
N MET A 182 0.27 10.41 -6.31
CA MET A 182 -0.54 9.20 -6.19
C MET A 182 -0.90 8.93 -4.73
N ILE A 183 0.07 9.00 -3.81
CA ILE A 183 -0.16 8.87 -2.37
C ILE A 183 -1.12 9.96 -1.86
N ASP A 184 -0.94 11.22 -2.28
CA ASP A 184 -1.80 12.33 -1.87
C ASP A 184 -3.26 12.12 -2.33
N LEU A 185 -3.48 11.56 -3.54
CA LEU A 185 -4.82 11.23 -4.04
C LEU A 185 -5.47 10.11 -3.24
N ALA A 186 -4.74 9.03 -2.94
CA ALA A 186 -5.22 7.93 -2.12
C ALA A 186 -5.53 8.39 -0.68
N ASN A 187 -4.67 9.23 -0.09
CA ASN A 187 -4.94 9.81 1.23
C ASN A 187 -6.14 10.77 1.22
N GLY A 188 -6.31 11.55 0.15
CA GLY A 188 -7.47 12.40 -0.07
C GLY A 188 -8.78 11.61 -0.16
N TYR A 189 -8.75 10.40 -0.76
CA TYR A 189 -9.89 9.48 -0.76
C TYR A 189 -10.31 9.13 0.66
N PHE A 190 -9.40 8.69 1.52
CA PHE A 190 -9.71 8.39 2.92
C PHE A 190 -10.14 9.62 3.73
N SER A 191 -9.63 10.80 3.39
CA SER A 191 -10.07 12.04 4.03
C SER A 191 -11.50 12.42 3.60
N THR A 192 -11.86 12.18 2.35
CA THR A 192 -13.23 12.32 1.83
C THR A 192 -14.18 11.37 2.56
N LEU A 193 -13.75 10.12 2.74
CA LEU A 193 -14.52 9.10 3.43
C LEU A 193 -14.74 9.46 4.90
N GLN A 194 -13.70 9.90 5.61
CA GLN A 194 -13.77 10.23 7.04
C GLN A 194 -14.61 11.46 7.33
N LEU A 195 -14.48 12.54 6.53
CA LEU A 195 -15.20 13.79 6.77
C LEU A 195 -16.65 13.71 6.29
N ASN A 196 -16.87 13.04 5.19
CA ASN A 196 -18.18 12.65 4.63
C ASN A 196 -19.23 13.76 4.61
N ASP A 197 -18.79 15.00 4.37
CA ASP A 197 -19.62 16.21 4.33
C ASP A 197 -20.03 16.59 2.88
N GLY A 198 -19.80 15.69 1.92
CA GLY A 198 -20.05 15.89 0.49
C GLY A 198 -18.94 16.63 -0.24
N LYS A 199 -17.86 17.05 0.44
CA LYS A 199 -16.67 17.62 -0.20
C LYS A 199 -15.68 16.52 -0.60
N LEU A 200 -15.03 16.69 -1.73
CA LEU A 200 -14.02 15.77 -2.22
C LEU A 200 -12.62 16.32 -1.91
N PHE A 201 -11.81 15.53 -1.22
CA PHE A 201 -10.41 15.82 -0.93
C PHE A 201 -9.45 15.12 -1.90
N THR A 202 -10.01 14.45 -2.90
CA THR A 202 -9.30 13.78 -4.00
C THR A 202 -9.96 14.10 -5.32
N VAL A 203 -9.39 13.59 -6.42
CA VAL A 203 -9.94 13.78 -7.76
C VAL A 203 -10.26 12.42 -8.36
N PHE A 204 -11.51 12.23 -8.75
CA PHE A 204 -11.99 11.04 -9.46
C PHE A 204 -12.12 11.30 -10.96
N SER A 205 -11.98 10.26 -11.78
CA SER A 205 -12.51 10.29 -13.14
C SER A 205 -14.04 10.25 -13.10
N ASP A 206 -14.68 10.71 -14.16
CA ASP A 206 -16.15 10.75 -14.24
C ASP A 206 -16.76 9.34 -14.27
N ASP A 207 -15.99 8.34 -14.75
CA ASP A 207 -16.35 6.93 -14.85
C ASP A 207 -15.72 6.07 -13.75
N CYS A 208 -15.24 6.68 -12.66
CA CYS A 208 -14.62 5.96 -11.55
C CYS A 208 -15.53 4.87 -10.99
N ARG A 209 -14.96 3.65 -10.83
CA ARG A 209 -15.67 2.48 -10.28
C ARG A 209 -14.92 1.89 -9.10
N ARG A 210 -15.67 1.24 -8.22
CA ARG A 210 -15.14 0.66 -6.99
C ARG A 210 -15.79 -0.69 -6.70
N GLN A 211 -14.96 -1.67 -6.34
CA GLN A 211 -15.41 -2.97 -5.85
C GLN A 211 -14.78 -3.30 -4.49
N GLU A 212 -15.57 -3.90 -3.63
CA GLU A 212 -15.21 -4.31 -2.27
C GLU A 212 -15.43 -5.81 -2.14
N ASN A 213 -14.38 -6.59 -1.82
CA ASN A 213 -14.43 -8.05 -1.85
C ASN A 213 -15.16 -8.57 -3.11
N GLY A 214 -14.78 -8.05 -4.29
CA GLY A 214 -15.38 -8.42 -5.57
C GLY A 214 -16.81 -7.96 -5.80
N PHE A 215 -17.45 -7.25 -4.86
CA PHE A 215 -18.76 -6.67 -5.05
C PHE A 215 -18.65 -5.24 -5.58
N GLU A 216 -19.21 -4.99 -6.76
CA GLU A 216 -19.24 -3.66 -7.37
C GLU A 216 -20.15 -2.72 -6.57
N THR A 217 -19.56 -1.71 -5.91
CA THR A 217 -20.28 -0.76 -5.02
C THR A 217 -20.66 0.55 -5.72
N THR A 218 -20.21 0.74 -6.97
CA THR A 218 -20.47 1.92 -7.79
C THR A 218 -20.96 1.50 -9.18
N ALA A 219 -21.72 2.37 -9.86
CA ALA A 219 -22.25 2.13 -11.20
C ALA A 219 -22.87 0.72 -11.39
N ASN A 220 -23.41 0.16 -10.33
CA ASN A 220 -23.99 -1.18 -10.29
C ASN A 220 -25.51 -1.13 -10.27
N PRO A 221 -26.20 -1.40 -11.39
CA PRO A 221 -27.66 -1.37 -11.43
C PRO A 221 -28.31 -2.45 -10.57
N LYS A 222 -27.59 -3.50 -10.20
CA LYS A 222 -28.06 -4.61 -9.34
C LYS A 222 -27.92 -4.31 -7.86
N PHE A 223 -27.17 -3.27 -7.49
CA PHE A 223 -27.05 -2.86 -6.09
C PHE A 223 -28.35 -2.16 -5.69
N ASP A 224 -29.10 -2.78 -4.77
CA ASP A 224 -30.42 -2.29 -4.32
C ASP A 224 -30.31 -1.08 -3.38
N ARG A 225 -29.54 -0.08 -3.81
CA ARG A 225 -29.40 1.22 -3.14
C ARG A 225 -29.15 2.30 -4.20
N PRO A 226 -29.77 3.50 -4.04
CA PRO A 226 -29.59 4.58 -5.00
C PRO A 226 -28.11 4.98 -5.20
N GLU A 227 -27.33 5.01 -4.12
CA GLU A 227 -25.91 5.36 -4.17
C GLU A 227 -25.08 4.37 -5.00
N GLY A 228 -25.44 3.09 -5.00
CA GLY A 228 -24.72 2.07 -5.76
C GLY A 228 -24.77 2.24 -7.28
N LYS A 229 -25.71 3.05 -7.77
CA LYS A 229 -25.86 3.36 -9.21
C LYS A 229 -24.97 4.52 -9.66
N LEU A 230 -24.35 5.23 -8.72
CA LEU A 230 -23.51 6.39 -8.96
C LEU A 230 -22.05 5.96 -9.17
N HIS A 231 -21.29 6.79 -9.87
CA HIS A 231 -19.83 6.70 -9.90
C HIS A 231 -19.21 7.26 -8.60
N CYS A 232 -17.91 6.97 -8.35
CA CYS A 232 -17.25 7.30 -7.07
C CYS A 232 -17.48 8.75 -6.62
N GLY A 233 -17.22 9.73 -7.48
CA GLY A 233 -17.30 11.14 -7.11
C GLY A 233 -18.70 11.56 -6.67
N ASP A 234 -19.72 11.11 -7.37
CA ASP A 234 -21.10 11.46 -7.05
C ASP A 234 -21.62 10.68 -5.83
N GLN A 235 -21.17 9.44 -5.65
CA GLN A 235 -21.45 8.67 -4.44
C GLN A 235 -20.88 9.36 -3.19
N PHE A 236 -19.62 9.82 -3.23
CA PHE A 236 -18.99 10.52 -2.10
C PHE A 236 -19.63 11.90 -1.82
N LYS A 237 -20.10 12.61 -2.85
CA LYS A 237 -20.84 13.88 -2.66
C LYS A 237 -22.15 13.71 -1.88
N LEU A 238 -22.72 12.51 -1.87
CA LEU A 238 -23.90 12.24 -1.05
C LEU A 238 -23.62 12.19 0.45
N GLY A 239 -22.35 11.97 0.87
CA GLY A 239 -22.00 11.77 2.26
C GLY A 239 -22.64 10.50 2.85
N ASN A 240 -22.78 9.43 2.07
CA ASN A 240 -23.47 8.19 2.49
C ASN A 240 -22.64 7.29 3.42
N PHE A 241 -21.37 7.61 3.65
CA PHE A 241 -20.47 6.90 4.56
C PHE A 241 -20.40 7.54 5.96
N ILE A 242 -21.37 8.37 6.32
CA ILE A 242 -21.40 9.12 7.60
C ILE A 242 -21.46 8.22 8.85
N PHE A 243 -21.65 6.92 8.68
CA PHE A 243 -21.51 5.93 9.75
C PHE A 243 -20.06 5.51 10.01
N ASP A 244 -19.11 5.89 9.15
CA ASP A 244 -17.69 5.70 9.37
C ASP A 244 -17.21 6.73 10.41
N SER A 245 -16.96 6.26 11.63
CA SER A 245 -16.60 7.15 12.74
C SER A 245 -15.15 7.58 12.73
N ALA A 246 -14.26 6.77 12.14
CA ALA A 246 -12.85 7.10 11.92
C ALA A 246 -12.26 6.30 10.77
N VAL A 247 -11.28 6.90 10.05
CA VAL A 247 -10.40 6.20 9.12
C VAL A 247 -8.96 6.41 9.58
N ARG A 248 -8.35 5.39 10.13
CA ARG A 248 -7.09 5.48 10.88
C ARG A 248 -6.02 4.51 10.39
N ASP A 249 -4.80 4.65 10.94
CA ASP A 249 -3.63 3.82 10.63
C ASP A 249 -3.35 3.73 9.11
N ARG A 250 -3.56 4.86 8.41
CA ARG A 250 -3.38 4.96 6.96
C ARG A 250 -1.91 4.85 6.61
N ASP A 251 -1.58 3.93 5.73
CA ASP A 251 -0.24 3.72 5.22
C ASP A 251 -0.29 3.37 3.72
N TYR A 252 0.73 3.76 2.97
CA TYR A 252 0.82 3.56 1.53
C TYR A 252 2.12 2.82 1.20
N PRO A 253 2.19 1.54 1.57
CA PRO A 253 3.44 0.81 1.55
C PRO A 253 4.00 0.56 0.15
N LEU A 254 3.17 0.59 -0.89
CA LEU A 254 3.59 0.25 -2.24
C LEU A 254 2.97 1.20 -3.27
N VAL A 255 3.81 1.67 -4.21
CA VAL A 255 3.39 2.48 -5.36
C VAL A 255 4.04 1.93 -6.62
N ASP A 256 3.23 1.47 -7.55
CA ASP A 256 3.64 1.06 -8.90
C ASP A 256 3.29 2.18 -9.89
N GLU A 257 4.25 3.06 -10.16
CA GLU A 257 4.04 4.19 -11.06
C GLU A 257 3.84 3.76 -12.52
N ALA A 258 4.38 2.60 -12.90
CA ALA A 258 4.26 2.10 -14.26
C ALA A 258 2.81 1.70 -14.59
N HIS A 259 2.12 1.09 -13.64
CA HIS A 259 0.73 0.67 -13.77
C HIS A 259 -0.25 1.68 -13.13
N GLY A 260 0.25 2.74 -12.49
CA GLY A 260 -0.59 3.71 -11.80
C GLY A 260 -1.25 3.19 -10.53
N LEU A 261 -0.63 2.23 -9.83
CA LEU A 261 -1.23 1.54 -8.69
C LEU A 261 -0.66 2.03 -7.35
N VAL A 262 -1.55 2.23 -6.37
CA VAL A 262 -1.18 2.50 -4.97
C VAL A 262 -1.89 1.49 -4.09
N LEU A 263 -1.13 0.69 -3.35
CA LEU A 263 -1.68 -0.12 -2.28
C LEU A 263 -1.70 0.68 -0.99
N ALA A 264 -2.88 0.80 -0.41
CA ALA A 264 -3.08 1.40 0.90
C ALA A 264 -3.49 0.34 1.93
N ARG A 265 -3.04 0.52 3.16
CA ARG A 265 -3.58 -0.12 4.35
C ARG A 265 -4.31 0.93 5.17
N ALA A 266 -5.51 0.62 5.62
CA ALA A 266 -6.29 1.48 6.50
C ALA A 266 -7.24 0.67 7.37
N TYR A 267 -7.79 1.33 8.38
CA TYR A 267 -8.86 0.80 9.22
C TYR A 267 -10.02 1.80 9.21
N ILE A 268 -11.22 1.28 9.01
CA ILE A 268 -12.45 2.07 9.12
C ILE A 268 -13.21 1.61 10.35
N ASP A 269 -13.48 2.53 11.26
CA ASP A 269 -14.24 2.25 12.48
C ASP A 269 -15.70 2.63 12.28
N HIS A 270 -16.59 1.72 12.66
CA HIS A 270 -18.02 1.91 12.69
C HIS A 270 -18.48 1.87 14.16
N ASN A 271 -18.85 2.99 14.75
CA ASN A 271 -19.26 3.05 16.17
C ASN A 271 -20.72 2.70 16.43
N ALA A 272 -21.52 2.51 15.37
CA ALA A 272 -22.95 2.24 15.43
C ALA A 272 -23.75 3.26 16.27
N ALA A 273 -23.31 4.52 16.33
CA ALA A 273 -23.87 5.53 17.23
C ALA A 273 -25.29 6.00 16.85
N ALA A 274 -25.72 5.75 15.61
CA ALA A 274 -27.02 6.25 15.13
C ALA A 274 -27.73 5.24 14.23
N ASP A 275 -29.06 5.07 14.45
CA ASP A 275 -29.92 4.31 13.55
C ASP A 275 -30.29 5.06 12.28
N MET A 276 -30.34 6.39 12.37
CA MET A 276 -30.63 7.30 11.26
C MET A 276 -29.50 8.31 11.11
N VAL A 277 -29.05 8.48 9.89
CA VAL A 277 -28.06 9.48 9.49
C VAL A 277 -28.66 10.42 8.45
N ARG A 278 -28.03 11.55 8.20
CA ARG A 278 -28.43 12.47 7.13
C ARG A 278 -27.34 12.58 6.10
N LEU A 279 -27.73 12.39 4.84
CA LEU A 279 -26.85 12.63 3.71
C LEU A 279 -26.49 14.12 3.60
N ALA A 280 -25.46 14.46 2.85
CA ALA A 280 -25.02 15.85 2.66
C ALA A 280 -26.12 16.77 2.08
N ASN A 281 -27.05 16.21 1.31
CA ASN A 281 -28.24 16.90 0.79
C ASN A 281 -29.40 16.99 1.78
N GLY A 282 -29.23 16.56 3.04
CA GLY A 282 -30.26 16.56 4.10
C GLY A 282 -31.21 15.36 4.07
N THR A 283 -31.14 14.46 3.09
CA THR A 283 -32.01 13.28 3.01
C THR A 283 -31.72 12.33 4.18
N PRO A 284 -32.73 11.87 4.92
CA PRO A 284 -32.54 10.88 5.98
C PRO A 284 -32.25 9.51 5.36
N MET A 285 -31.26 8.80 5.93
CA MET A 285 -30.89 7.44 5.54
C MET A 285 -30.80 6.56 6.79
N LYS A 286 -31.35 5.35 6.72
CA LYS A 286 -31.18 4.37 7.79
C LYS A 286 -29.78 3.80 7.77
N SER A 287 -29.09 3.87 8.93
CA SER A 287 -27.79 3.21 9.07
C SER A 287 -27.95 1.69 8.97
N TYR A 288 -27.10 1.07 8.20
CA TYR A 288 -27.01 -0.40 8.13
C TYR A 288 -25.98 -0.96 9.12
N ILE A 289 -25.19 -0.09 9.75
CA ILE A 289 -24.29 -0.48 10.85
C ILE A 289 -25.11 -0.60 12.12
N LYS A 290 -25.18 -1.81 12.68
CA LYS A 290 -26.01 -2.12 13.85
C LYS A 290 -25.20 -2.41 15.12
N THR A 291 -23.96 -2.80 14.95
CA THR A 291 -23.04 -3.10 16.05
C THR A 291 -21.70 -2.43 15.79
N PRO A 292 -21.00 -1.96 16.83
CA PRO A 292 -19.65 -1.46 16.66
C PRO A 292 -18.73 -2.53 16.09
N GLY A 293 -17.91 -2.13 15.11
CA GLY A 293 -16.92 -2.98 14.43
C GLY A 293 -15.92 -2.13 13.73
N SER A 294 -14.88 -2.73 13.20
CA SER A 294 -13.92 -2.07 12.31
C SER A 294 -13.65 -2.93 11.09
N LEU A 295 -13.28 -2.30 9.99
CA LEU A 295 -12.71 -2.96 8.82
C LEU A 295 -11.20 -2.83 8.84
N SER A 296 -10.49 -3.94 8.61
CA SER A 296 -9.07 -3.94 8.27
C SER A 296 -8.96 -4.18 6.76
N MET A 297 -8.22 -3.36 6.03
CA MET A 297 -8.22 -3.41 4.57
C MET A 297 -6.85 -3.26 3.93
N LEU A 298 -6.70 -3.92 2.78
CA LEU A 298 -5.72 -3.64 1.76
C LEU A 298 -6.48 -3.16 0.52
N GLU A 299 -6.36 -1.87 0.20
CA GLU A 299 -7.11 -1.19 -0.85
C GLU A 299 -6.18 -0.71 -1.94
N LEU A 300 -6.46 -1.12 -3.17
CA LEU A 300 -5.66 -0.83 -4.35
C LEU A 300 -6.36 0.23 -5.21
N PHE A 301 -5.70 1.36 -5.39
CA PHE A 301 -6.15 2.47 -6.23
C PHE A 301 -5.45 2.40 -7.57
N HIS A 302 -6.19 2.54 -8.67
CA HIS A 302 -5.63 2.86 -9.97
C HIS A 302 -5.80 4.36 -10.25
N ILE A 303 -4.68 4.98 -10.62
CA ILE A 303 -4.57 6.44 -10.80
C ILE A 303 -3.94 6.72 -12.15
N THR A 304 -4.68 7.38 -13.01
CA THR A 304 -4.22 7.80 -14.34
C THR A 304 -4.45 9.29 -14.53
N ALA A 305 -3.47 10.00 -15.11
CA ALA A 305 -3.55 11.44 -15.38
C ALA A 305 -4.00 12.28 -14.17
N GLY A 306 -3.55 11.92 -12.95
CA GLY A 306 -3.86 12.64 -11.71
C GLY A 306 -5.26 12.42 -11.16
N LYS A 307 -5.97 11.37 -11.58
CA LYS A 307 -7.32 11.01 -11.13
C LYS A 307 -7.40 9.55 -10.70
N ILE A 308 -8.15 9.27 -9.65
CA ILE A 308 -8.54 7.90 -9.29
C ILE A 308 -9.66 7.46 -10.24
N ASP A 309 -9.49 6.35 -10.93
CA ASP A 309 -10.50 5.83 -11.86
C ASP A 309 -10.99 4.43 -11.48
N ARG A 310 -10.20 3.63 -10.75
CA ARG A 310 -10.64 2.32 -10.22
C ARG A 310 -10.13 2.12 -8.81
N VAL A 311 -10.92 1.40 -8.02
CA VAL A 311 -10.54 1.00 -6.66
C VAL A 311 -10.97 -0.45 -6.45
N GLU A 312 -10.05 -1.27 -5.95
CA GLU A 312 -10.32 -2.65 -5.53
C GLU A 312 -9.84 -2.85 -4.10
N VAL A 313 -10.67 -3.41 -3.25
CA VAL A 313 -10.32 -3.65 -1.86
C VAL A 313 -10.65 -5.06 -1.43
N VAL A 314 -9.73 -5.67 -0.70
CA VAL A 314 -9.99 -6.82 0.17
C VAL A 314 -9.98 -6.32 1.60
N HIS A 315 -11.08 -6.55 2.29
CA HIS A 315 -11.22 -6.19 3.69
C HIS A 315 -11.86 -7.31 4.49
N ILE A 316 -11.66 -7.26 5.79
CA ILE A 316 -12.24 -8.16 6.78
C ILE A 316 -12.83 -7.36 7.93
N ASP A 317 -13.85 -7.91 8.56
CA ASP A 317 -14.33 -7.41 9.85
C ASP A 317 -13.35 -7.77 10.96
N VAL A 318 -13.06 -6.77 11.81
CA VAL A 318 -12.24 -6.94 13.02
C VAL A 318 -12.94 -6.27 14.21
N PRO A 319 -12.58 -6.63 15.46
CA PRO A 319 -13.12 -5.95 16.65
C PRO A 319 -13.00 -4.42 16.56
N TYR A 320 -14.02 -3.73 17.08
CA TYR A 320 -14.06 -2.27 17.09
C TYR A 320 -12.80 -1.66 17.70
N ALA A 321 -12.22 -0.70 16.99
CA ALA A 321 -10.96 -0.02 17.34
C ALA A 321 -9.73 -0.93 17.48
N MET A 322 -9.75 -2.13 16.90
CA MET A 322 -8.59 -3.04 16.89
C MET A 322 -7.37 -2.32 16.30
N PRO A 323 -6.22 -2.24 17.02
CA PRO A 323 -5.05 -1.56 16.52
C PRO A 323 -4.39 -2.32 15.36
N SER A 324 -3.76 -1.60 14.45
CA SER A 324 -2.92 -2.20 13.41
C SER A 324 -1.68 -2.85 14.03
N VAL A 325 -1.39 -4.11 13.67
CA VAL A 325 -0.11 -4.77 14.02
C VAL A 325 1.08 -4.20 13.23
N TRP A 326 0.79 -3.37 12.20
CA TRP A 326 1.80 -2.68 11.38
C TRP A 326 1.98 -1.22 11.77
N ARG A 327 1.29 -0.75 12.81
CA ARG A 327 1.54 0.58 13.36
C ARG A 327 3.04 0.70 13.66
N ARG A 328 3.66 1.74 13.14
CA ARG A 328 5.00 2.11 13.60
C ARG A 328 4.81 2.62 15.02
N ASP A 329 5.28 1.85 15.98
CA ASP A 329 5.30 2.31 17.35
C ASP A 329 6.03 3.65 17.34
N ALA A 330 5.41 4.65 17.93
CA ALA A 330 6.12 5.85 18.30
C ALA A 330 7.08 5.40 19.40
N ASP A 331 8.35 5.07 18.99
CA ASP A 331 9.46 4.86 19.91
C ASP A 331 9.73 6.14 20.72
#